data_e8763f83d875280aaa051933ab5eea66
#
_entry.id   e8763f83d875280aaa051933ab5eea66
#
_cell.length_a   1.000
_cell.length_b   1.000
_cell.length_c   1.000
_cell.angle_alpha   90.00
_cell.angle_beta   90.00
_cell.angle_gamma   90.00
#
_symmetry.space_group_name_H-M   'P 1'
#
loop_
_entity.id
_entity.type
_entity.pdbx_description
1 polymer ?
#
loop_
_entity_poly.entity_id
_entity_poly.type
_entity_poly.pdbx_seq_one_letter_code
_entity_poly.pdbx_strand_id
1 'polypeptide(L)'
;LGTGGGFPGIPLSIIFPDVNFILVDSIRKKIVVVDAIVNELGLKNIKSEWSRAENLDYKYDFLVTRAVAKMSLLIDWSRGKFNKNSNNHIPNGIIALKGGNVDDELKNIQQKKIVDIKDIFDTHYFSDKKIIYVPS
;
A
#
# COMPACT_ATOMS: atom_id res chain seq x y z
N LEU A 1 0.08 -2.19 -3.74
CA LEU A 1 1.14 -2.38 -4.72
C LEU A 1 2.18 -3.35 -4.18
N GLY A 2 2.69 -4.27 -5.06
CA GLY A 2 3.64 -5.31 -4.67
C GLY A 2 3.04 -6.26 -3.64
N THR A 3 1.83 -6.73 -3.93
CA THR A 3 0.98 -7.43 -2.94
C THR A 3 1.57 -8.76 -2.44
N GLY A 4 2.49 -9.35 -3.19
CA GLY A 4 3.06 -10.64 -2.82
C GLY A 4 1.99 -11.72 -2.67
N GLY A 5 1.88 -12.30 -1.48
CA GLY A 5 0.82 -13.24 -1.12
C GLY A 5 -0.50 -12.58 -0.68
N GLY A 6 -0.75 -11.33 -1.06
CA GLY A 6 -1.99 -10.61 -0.75
C GLY A 6 -1.90 -9.60 0.40
N PHE A 7 -0.70 -9.30 0.90
CA PHE A 7 -0.52 -8.43 2.05
C PHE A 7 -0.03 -7.02 1.67
N PRO A 8 -0.60 -5.96 2.28
CA PRO A 8 -1.68 -5.97 3.28
C PRO A 8 -3.10 -5.98 2.68
N GLY A 9 -3.25 -6.07 1.35
CA GLY A 9 -4.52 -5.85 0.66
C GLY A 9 -5.65 -6.80 1.03
N ILE A 10 -5.42 -8.12 1.13
CA ILE A 10 -6.48 -9.09 1.52
C ILE A 10 -6.98 -8.80 2.94
N PRO A 11 -6.14 -8.69 3.99
CA PRO A 11 -6.62 -8.33 5.32
C PRO A 11 -7.39 -7.02 5.35
N LEU A 12 -6.92 -6.00 4.61
CA LEU A 12 -7.62 -4.70 4.55
C LEU A 12 -8.99 -4.83 3.86
N SER A 13 -9.12 -5.63 2.82
CA SER A 13 -10.40 -5.82 2.13
C SER A 13 -11.45 -6.51 2.99
N ILE A 14 -11.02 -7.36 3.94
CA ILE A 14 -11.90 -7.99 4.92
C ILE A 14 -12.38 -6.97 5.96
N ILE A 15 -11.46 -6.11 6.44
CA ILE A 15 -11.77 -5.10 7.48
C ILE A 15 -12.60 -3.95 6.91
N PHE A 16 -12.40 -3.60 5.64
CA PHE A 16 -13.07 -2.49 4.96
C PHE A 16 -13.91 -2.99 3.76
N PRO A 17 -15.06 -3.64 4.01
CA PRO A 17 -15.87 -4.28 2.96
C PRO A 17 -16.44 -3.30 1.93
N ASP A 18 -16.62 -2.02 2.29
CA ASP A 18 -17.14 -0.97 1.42
C ASP A 18 -16.05 -0.28 0.58
N VAL A 19 -14.78 -0.65 0.78
CA VAL A 19 -13.64 -0.11 0.03
C VAL A 19 -13.25 -1.08 -1.09
N ASN A 20 -13.04 -0.56 -2.30
CA ASN A 20 -12.56 -1.35 -3.42
C ASN A 20 -11.03 -1.44 -3.42
N PHE A 21 -10.50 -2.63 -3.56
CA PHE A 21 -9.06 -2.90 -3.59
C PHE A 21 -8.64 -3.44 -4.95
N ILE A 22 -7.48 -2.95 -5.43
CA ILE A 22 -6.78 -3.53 -6.58
C ILE A 22 -5.40 -3.96 -6.11
N LEU A 23 -5.16 -5.27 -6.13
CA LEU A 23 -3.90 -5.88 -5.73
C LEU A 23 -2.99 -6.08 -6.93
N VAL A 24 -1.85 -5.43 -6.93
CA VAL A 24 -0.93 -5.44 -8.06
C VAL A 24 0.40 -6.07 -7.67
N ASP A 25 0.90 -6.96 -8.53
CA ASP A 25 2.27 -7.49 -8.44
C ASP A 25 2.83 -7.74 -9.85
N SER A 26 4.13 -7.53 -10.02
CA SER A 26 4.82 -7.78 -11.28
C SER A 26 5.16 -9.27 -11.51
N ILE A 27 4.95 -10.12 -10.53
CA ILE A 27 5.22 -11.55 -10.59
C ILE A 27 3.90 -12.32 -10.73
N ARG A 28 3.65 -12.87 -11.92
CA ARG A 28 2.39 -13.58 -12.26
C ARG A 28 2.02 -14.68 -11.25
N LYS A 29 3.00 -15.47 -10.79
CA LYS A 29 2.75 -16.55 -9.83
C LYS A 29 2.15 -16.04 -8.51
N LYS A 30 2.49 -14.83 -8.07
CA LYS A 30 1.93 -14.22 -6.85
C LYS A 30 0.47 -13.83 -7.06
N ILE A 31 0.14 -13.30 -8.23
CA ILE A 31 -1.24 -12.96 -8.59
C ILE A 31 -2.13 -14.22 -8.63
N VAL A 32 -1.64 -15.32 -9.17
CA VAL A 32 -2.38 -16.60 -9.16
C VAL A 32 -2.71 -17.04 -7.73
N VAL A 33 -1.77 -16.88 -6.78
CA VAL A 33 -2.01 -17.19 -5.36
C VAL A 33 -3.05 -16.25 -4.76
N VAL A 34 -2.94 -14.95 -5.06
CA VAL A 34 -3.92 -13.93 -4.60
C VAL A 34 -5.31 -14.27 -5.11
N ASP A 35 -5.47 -14.61 -6.39
CA ASP A 35 -6.74 -15.00 -7.01
C ASP A 35 -7.36 -16.21 -6.29
N ALA A 36 -6.56 -17.23 -6.04
CA ALA A 36 -7.03 -18.42 -5.33
C ALA A 36 -7.56 -18.08 -3.93
N ILE A 37 -6.83 -17.25 -3.17
CA ILE A 37 -7.25 -16.83 -1.83
C ILE A 37 -8.53 -15.98 -1.89
N VAL A 38 -8.59 -15.02 -2.80
CA VAL A 38 -9.75 -14.12 -2.98
C VAL A 38 -11.00 -14.92 -3.31
N ASN A 39 -10.89 -15.90 -4.20
CA ASN A 39 -11.98 -16.79 -4.58
C ASN A 39 -12.43 -17.68 -3.43
N GLU A 40 -11.49 -18.30 -2.71
CA GLU A 40 -11.78 -19.16 -1.56
C GLU A 40 -12.49 -18.41 -0.44
N LEU A 41 -12.06 -17.17 -0.17
CA LEU A 41 -12.69 -16.31 0.83
C LEU A 41 -13.98 -15.63 0.34
N GLY A 42 -14.31 -15.74 -0.94
CA GLY A 42 -15.50 -15.12 -1.52
C GLY A 42 -15.53 -13.59 -1.49
N LEU A 43 -14.35 -12.94 -1.45
CA LEU A 43 -14.25 -11.48 -1.38
C LEU A 43 -14.72 -10.83 -2.69
N LYS A 44 -15.61 -9.81 -2.58
CA LYS A 44 -16.23 -9.16 -3.74
C LYS A 44 -15.67 -7.77 -4.04
N ASN A 45 -14.99 -7.17 -3.08
CA ASN A 45 -14.45 -5.80 -3.14
C ASN A 45 -12.97 -5.75 -3.52
N ILE A 46 -12.43 -6.83 -4.08
CA ILE A 46 -11.01 -6.96 -4.40
C ILE A 46 -10.83 -7.50 -5.82
N LYS A 47 -9.88 -6.92 -6.54
CA LYS A 47 -9.38 -7.42 -7.83
C LYS A 47 -7.87 -7.58 -7.75
N SER A 48 -7.32 -8.48 -8.52
CA SER A 48 -5.88 -8.64 -8.68
C SER A 48 -5.45 -8.29 -10.11
N GLU A 49 -4.24 -7.78 -10.24
CA GLU A 49 -3.69 -7.39 -11.54
C GLU A 49 -2.21 -7.75 -11.63
N TRP A 50 -1.86 -8.50 -12.65
CA TRP A 50 -0.47 -8.75 -13.01
C TRP A 50 0.06 -7.59 -13.83
N SER A 51 0.71 -6.64 -13.18
CA SER A 51 1.24 -5.43 -13.82
C SER A 51 2.44 -4.88 -13.06
N ARG A 52 3.23 -4.05 -13.71
CA ARG A 52 4.20 -3.17 -13.06
C ARG A 52 3.53 -1.88 -12.63
N ALA A 53 4.04 -1.26 -11.56
CA ALA A 53 3.50 -0.02 -11.01
C ALA A 53 3.44 1.13 -12.03
N GLU A 54 4.44 1.19 -12.88
CA GLU A 54 4.59 2.22 -13.92
C GLU A 54 3.45 2.15 -14.95
N ASN A 55 2.98 0.93 -15.24
CA ASN A 55 2.01 0.65 -16.31
C ASN A 55 0.54 0.80 -15.86
N LEU A 56 0.30 1.10 -14.59
CA LEU A 56 -1.06 1.29 -14.09
C LEU A 56 -1.65 2.57 -14.69
N ASP A 57 -2.81 2.46 -15.34
CA ASP A 57 -3.49 3.58 -16.00
C ASP A 57 -4.90 3.79 -15.42
N TYR A 58 -4.97 3.98 -14.11
CA TYR A 58 -6.20 4.34 -13.41
C TYR A 58 -5.91 5.22 -12.19
N LYS A 59 -6.97 5.85 -11.68
CA LYS A 59 -6.92 6.69 -10.48
C LYS A 59 -7.31 5.88 -9.26
N TYR A 60 -6.74 6.26 -8.12
CA TYR A 60 -7.04 5.69 -6.81
C TYR A 60 -6.93 6.76 -5.72
N ASP A 61 -7.49 6.48 -4.57
CA ASP A 61 -7.41 7.37 -3.41
C ASP A 61 -6.12 7.12 -2.62
N PHE A 62 -5.78 5.87 -2.41
CA PHE A 62 -4.58 5.49 -1.66
C PHE A 62 -3.75 4.45 -2.40
N LEU A 63 -2.43 4.64 -2.37
CA LEU A 63 -1.45 3.62 -2.70
C LEU A 63 -0.95 3.00 -1.40
N VAL A 64 -1.34 1.74 -1.12
CA VAL A 64 -0.86 1.01 0.05
C VAL A 64 0.22 0.02 -0.38
N THR A 65 1.34 -0.03 0.36
CA THR A 65 2.48 -0.89 0.02
C THR A 65 3.24 -1.35 1.27
N ARG A 66 3.93 -2.49 1.14
CA ARG A 66 4.81 -3.03 2.18
C ARG A 66 6.12 -3.53 1.57
N ALA A 67 7.24 -2.90 1.96
CA ALA A 67 8.61 -3.34 1.60
C ALA A 67 8.84 -3.53 0.07
N VAL A 68 8.25 -2.67 -0.78
CA VAL A 68 8.32 -2.81 -2.25
C VAL A 68 9.46 -1.99 -2.84
N ALA A 69 9.53 -0.69 -2.51
CA ALA A 69 10.50 0.24 -3.10
C ALA A 69 10.81 1.39 -2.14
N LYS A 70 11.81 2.20 -2.49
CA LYS A 70 12.06 3.48 -1.82
C LYS A 70 10.88 4.43 -2.04
N MET A 71 10.65 5.33 -1.07
CA MET A 71 9.54 6.28 -1.14
C MET A 71 9.58 7.16 -2.38
N SER A 72 10.76 7.59 -2.81
CA SER A 72 10.94 8.37 -4.06
C SER A 72 10.35 7.67 -5.28
N LEU A 73 10.60 6.36 -5.43
CA LEU A 73 10.03 5.57 -6.52
C LEU A 73 8.51 5.41 -6.40
N LEU A 74 8.00 5.21 -5.19
CA LEU A 74 6.55 5.13 -4.95
C LEU A 74 5.86 6.43 -5.34
N ILE A 75 6.45 7.57 -5.00
CA ILE A 75 5.98 8.90 -5.40
C ILE A 75 6.00 9.05 -6.92
N ASP A 76 7.10 8.67 -7.58
CA ASP A 76 7.21 8.76 -9.03
C ASP A 76 6.19 7.88 -9.75
N TRP A 77 6.00 6.63 -9.31
CA TRP A 77 5.02 5.71 -9.89
C TRP A 77 3.56 6.15 -9.69
N SER A 78 3.29 6.90 -8.62
CA SER A 78 1.95 7.39 -8.29
C SER A 78 1.66 8.79 -8.82
N ARG A 79 2.64 9.46 -9.43
CA ARG A 79 2.49 10.84 -9.93
C ARG A 79 1.32 10.97 -10.88
N GLY A 80 0.41 11.88 -10.54
CA GLY A 80 -0.79 12.13 -11.33
C GLY A 80 -1.83 11.01 -11.30
N LYS A 81 -1.69 9.97 -10.46
CA LYS A 81 -2.62 8.84 -10.36
C LYS A 81 -3.60 8.92 -9.19
N PHE A 82 -3.47 9.92 -8.32
CA PHE A 82 -4.45 10.13 -7.26
C PHE A 82 -5.71 10.83 -7.77
N ASN A 83 -6.86 10.41 -7.24
CA ASN A 83 -8.12 11.12 -7.44
C ASN A 83 -8.01 12.55 -6.90
N LYS A 84 -8.60 13.53 -7.61
CA LYS A 84 -8.57 14.94 -7.19
C LYS A 84 -9.47 15.21 -6.00
N ASN A 85 -10.61 14.52 -5.95
CA ASN A 85 -11.58 14.66 -4.86
C ASN A 85 -11.26 13.60 -3.81
N SER A 86 -11.18 14.00 -2.55
CA SER A 86 -11.05 13.09 -1.42
C SER A 86 -12.30 13.21 -0.55
N ASN A 87 -13.01 12.10 -0.41
CA ASN A 87 -14.13 11.98 0.55
C ASN A 87 -13.65 11.29 1.85
N ASN A 88 -12.35 11.16 2.01
CA ASN A 88 -11.71 10.48 3.13
C ASN A 88 -11.41 11.48 4.26
N HIS A 89 -11.24 10.98 5.49
CA HIS A 89 -10.84 11.81 6.65
C HIS A 89 -9.43 12.39 6.54
N ILE A 90 -8.61 11.82 5.66
CA ILE A 90 -7.26 12.31 5.33
C ILE A 90 -7.15 12.51 3.81
N PRO A 91 -6.29 13.41 3.33
CA PRO A 91 -6.02 13.55 1.90
C PRO A 91 -5.60 12.23 1.26
N ASN A 92 -5.87 12.09 -0.03
CA ASN A 92 -5.39 10.95 -0.80
C ASN A 92 -3.87 10.89 -0.79
N GLY A 93 -3.26 9.69 -0.89
CA GLY A 93 -1.80 9.62 -0.81
C GLY A 93 -1.25 8.20 -0.67
N ILE A 94 0.02 8.13 -0.29
CA ILE A 94 0.77 6.88 -0.13
C ILE A 94 0.77 6.47 1.34
N ILE A 95 0.45 5.21 1.61
CA ILE A 95 0.60 4.57 2.92
C ILE A 95 1.60 3.43 2.76
N ALA A 96 2.80 3.59 3.31
CA ALA A 96 3.88 2.62 3.18
C ALA A 96 4.26 2.01 4.54
N LEU A 97 4.24 0.68 4.62
CA LEU A 97 4.77 -0.05 5.76
C LEU A 97 6.25 -0.32 5.51
N LYS A 98 7.09 0.21 6.38
CA LYS A 98 8.54 0.16 6.27
C LYS A 98 9.17 -0.40 7.55
N GLY A 99 10.41 -0.90 7.43
CA GLY A 99 11.24 -1.30 8.56
C GLY A 99 12.64 -0.72 8.44
N GLY A 100 13.35 -0.65 9.56
CA GLY A 100 14.70 -0.11 9.63
C GLY A 100 14.76 1.41 9.63
N ASN A 101 15.96 1.94 9.34
CA ASN A 101 16.16 3.38 9.24
C ASN A 101 15.63 3.90 7.90
N VAL A 102 14.72 4.86 7.96
CA VAL A 102 14.09 5.50 6.80
C VAL A 102 14.46 6.98 6.67
N ASP A 103 15.33 7.51 7.51
CA ASP A 103 15.64 8.94 7.59
C ASP A 103 16.18 9.49 6.29
N ASP A 104 17.17 8.81 5.69
CA ASP A 104 17.74 9.21 4.40
C ASP A 104 16.73 9.16 3.26
N GLU A 105 15.85 8.15 3.30
CA GLU A 105 14.79 7.97 2.30
C GLU A 105 13.74 9.08 2.38
N LEU A 106 13.48 9.59 3.57
CA LEU A 106 12.43 10.57 3.83
C LEU A 106 12.94 12.02 3.92
N LYS A 107 14.25 12.24 3.87
CA LYS A 107 14.89 13.54 4.09
C LYS A 107 14.31 14.66 3.22
N ASN A 108 14.04 14.37 1.96
CA ASN A 108 13.56 15.35 0.99
C ASN A 108 12.03 15.41 0.86
N ILE A 109 11.29 14.63 1.65
CA ILE A 109 9.83 14.62 1.64
C ILE A 109 9.33 15.58 2.72
N GLN A 110 8.81 16.75 2.30
CA GLN A 110 8.40 17.81 3.22
C GLN A 110 7.12 17.44 4.00
N GLN A 111 6.10 16.96 3.30
CA GLN A 111 4.83 16.58 3.91
C GLN A 111 4.78 15.06 4.12
N LYS A 112 4.88 14.64 5.36
CA LYS A 112 4.78 13.23 5.75
C LYS A 112 4.32 13.09 7.18
N LYS A 113 3.67 11.97 7.49
CA LYS A 113 3.39 11.53 8.85
C LYS A 113 4.04 10.16 9.06
N ILE A 114 4.75 10.00 10.14
CA ILE A 114 5.40 8.74 10.53
C ILE A 114 4.74 8.27 11.82
N VAL A 115 4.33 7.01 11.85
CA VAL A 115 3.79 6.33 13.02
C VAL A 115 4.70 5.14 13.31
N ASP A 116 5.34 5.14 14.46
CA ASP A 116 6.10 3.99 14.95
C ASP A 116 5.13 2.91 15.43
N ILE A 117 5.21 1.72 14.86
CA ILE A 117 4.26 0.63 15.19
C ILE A 117 4.49 0.12 16.62
N LYS A 118 5.72 0.25 17.14
CA LYS A 118 6.06 -0.08 18.53
C LYS A 118 5.23 0.71 19.57
N ASP A 119 4.79 1.93 19.21
CA ASP A 119 3.98 2.77 20.13
C ASP A 119 2.53 2.25 20.25
N ILE A 120 2.12 1.34 19.35
CA ILE A 120 0.80 0.71 19.33
C ILE A 120 0.89 -0.74 19.84
N PHE A 121 1.96 -1.45 19.44
CA PHE A 121 2.17 -2.86 19.78
C PHE A 121 3.53 -3.04 20.46
N ASP A 122 3.52 -3.22 21.76
CA ASP A 122 4.72 -3.40 22.59
C ASP A 122 5.28 -4.83 22.43
N THR A 123 5.88 -5.08 21.24
CA THR A 123 6.62 -6.30 20.97
C THR A 123 7.93 -5.98 20.24
N HIS A 124 8.97 -6.74 20.53
CA HIS A 124 10.28 -6.58 19.90
C HIS A 124 10.23 -6.63 18.37
N TYR A 125 9.29 -7.40 17.81
CA TYR A 125 9.12 -7.50 16.35
C TYR A 125 8.82 -6.16 15.67
N PHE A 126 8.13 -5.24 16.36
CA PHE A 126 7.74 -3.94 15.83
C PHE A 126 8.69 -2.81 16.20
N SER A 127 9.83 -3.10 16.86
CA SER A 127 10.77 -2.09 17.36
C SER A 127 11.29 -1.12 16.29
N ASP A 128 11.41 -1.60 15.04
CA ASP A 128 11.89 -0.81 13.88
C ASP A 128 10.83 -0.63 12.77
N LYS A 129 9.57 -0.99 13.02
CA LYS A 129 8.51 -0.94 12.01
C LYS A 129 7.75 0.38 12.09
N LYS A 130 7.47 0.95 10.91
CA LYS A 130 6.83 2.26 10.76
C LYS A 130 5.75 2.21 9.69
N ILE A 131 4.71 3.02 9.91
CA ILE A 131 3.76 3.39 8.86
C ILE A 131 4.13 4.81 8.44
N ILE A 132 4.37 5.01 7.16
CA ILE A 132 4.70 6.30 6.57
C ILE A 132 3.55 6.69 5.67
N TYR A 133 2.96 7.85 5.95
CA TYR A 133 1.95 8.45 5.11
C TYR A 133 2.51 9.70 4.44
N VAL A 134 2.32 9.78 3.12
CA VAL A 134 2.70 10.94 2.30
C VAL A 134 1.46 11.36 1.50
N PRO A 135 0.89 12.56 1.74
CA PRO A 135 -0.21 13.08 0.96
C PRO A 135 0.20 13.32 -0.49
N SER A 136 -0.77 13.23 -1.43
CA SER A 136 -0.58 13.46 -2.87
C SER A 136 -0.41 14.93 -3.22
#